data_207bad3fe4e1d833e4e69f8b0469cf90
#
_entry.id   207bad3fe4e1d833e4e69f8b0469cf90
#
_cell.length_a   1.000
_cell.length_b   1.000
_cell.length_c   1.000
_cell.angle_alpha   90.00
_cell.angle_beta   90.00
_cell.angle_gamma   90.00
#
_symmetry.space_group_name_H-M   'P 1'
#
loop_
_entity.id
_entity.type
_entity.pdbx_description
1 polymer ?
#
loop_
_entity_poly.entity_id
_entity_poly.type
_entity_poly.pdbx_seq_one_letter_code
_entity_poly.pdbx_strand_id
1 'polypeptide(L)'
;VERDLRLDGRERALANFSELVETFSALRRPGSAALSICHVAAGWMDAAAGFGVNAWDVAASILILRQAGGSYRPLTLGKVDAGARDFTCPGYVALGEGADYPTLMRVARDISDRRDAAGRPKLSVAGGGA
;
A
#
# COMPACT_ATOMS: atom_id res chain seq x y z
N VAL A 1 -8.64 -3.71 -8.44
CA VAL A 1 -8.15 -4.85 -9.23
C VAL A 1 -7.91 -4.47 -10.68
N GLU A 2 -8.85 -3.82 -11.33
CA GLU A 2 -8.68 -3.43 -12.73
C GLU A 2 -7.46 -2.55 -12.96
N ARG A 3 -7.24 -1.56 -12.09
CA ARG A 3 -6.07 -0.70 -12.14
C ARG A 3 -4.78 -1.49 -11.94
N ASP A 4 -4.79 -2.43 -11.02
CA ASP A 4 -3.64 -3.26 -10.74
C ASP A 4 -3.34 -4.20 -11.91
N LEU A 5 -4.38 -4.71 -12.57
CA LEU A 5 -4.21 -5.52 -13.78
C LEU A 5 -3.47 -4.75 -14.87
N ARG A 6 -3.74 -3.45 -15.00
CA ARG A 6 -3.06 -2.62 -16.01
C ARG A 6 -1.65 -2.24 -15.62
N LEU A 7 -1.40 -1.95 -14.34
CA LEU A 7 -0.11 -1.46 -13.87
C LEU A 7 0.90 -2.58 -13.61
N ASP A 8 0.43 -3.71 -13.10
CA ASP A 8 1.31 -4.78 -12.64
C ASP A 8 1.36 -5.99 -13.59
N GLY A 9 0.53 -5.98 -14.62
CA GLY A 9 0.35 -7.13 -15.50
C GLY A 9 -0.68 -8.10 -14.92
N ARG A 10 -1.46 -8.69 -15.81
CA ARG A 10 -2.60 -9.52 -15.42
C ARG A 10 -2.20 -10.72 -14.56
N GLU A 11 -1.19 -11.47 -15.00
CA GLU A 11 -0.79 -12.67 -14.27
C GLU A 11 -0.31 -12.35 -12.86
N ARG A 12 0.48 -11.30 -12.72
CA ARG A 12 1.02 -10.93 -11.42
C ARG A 12 -0.06 -10.39 -10.49
N ALA A 13 -0.94 -9.56 -11.00
CA ALA A 13 -2.05 -9.03 -10.20
C ALA A 13 -2.98 -10.14 -9.73
N LEU A 14 -3.29 -11.10 -10.60
CA LEU A 14 -4.12 -12.23 -10.24
C LEU A 14 -3.43 -13.15 -9.24
N ALA A 15 -2.13 -13.38 -9.38
CA ALA A 15 -1.36 -14.17 -8.42
C ALA A 15 -1.35 -13.51 -7.04
N ASN A 16 -1.13 -12.21 -6.97
CA ASN A 16 -1.16 -11.46 -5.72
C ASN A 16 -2.53 -11.52 -5.05
N PHE A 17 -3.59 -11.33 -5.84
CA PHE A 17 -4.96 -11.40 -5.34
C PHE A 17 -5.29 -12.79 -4.81
N SER A 18 -4.92 -13.83 -5.55
CA SER A 18 -5.14 -15.22 -5.14
C SER A 18 -4.44 -15.51 -3.81
N GLU A 19 -3.21 -15.06 -3.66
CA GLU A 19 -2.45 -15.27 -2.44
C GLU A 19 -3.11 -14.61 -1.22
N LEU A 20 -3.63 -13.40 -1.40
CA LEU A 20 -4.36 -12.70 -0.35
C LEU A 20 -5.67 -13.41 0.00
N VAL A 21 -6.40 -13.89 -1.00
CA VAL A 21 -7.64 -14.65 -0.77
C VAL A 21 -7.37 -15.92 0.02
N GLU A 22 -6.29 -16.62 -0.27
CA GLU A 22 -5.92 -17.84 0.43
C GLU A 22 -5.48 -17.58 1.86
N THR A 23 -4.87 -16.44 2.12
CA THR A 23 -4.30 -16.09 3.42
C THR A 23 -5.37 -15.56 4.40
N PHE A 24 -6.29 -14.76 3.91
CA PHE A 24 -7.28 -14.07 4.74
C PHE A 24 -8.66 -14.68 4.56
N SER A 25 -9.41 -14.75 5.67
CA SER A 25 -10.76 -15.30 5.63
C SER A 25 -11.77 -14.43 4.90
N ALA A 26 -11.52 -13.13 4.81
CA ALA A 26 -12.38 -12.22 4.07
C ALA A 26 -11.59 -11.02 3.55
N LEU A 27 -11.85 -10.65 2.31
CA LEU A 27 -11.33 -9.44 1.70
C LEU A 27 -12.49 -8.51 1.37
N ARG A 28 -12.30 -7.20 1.63
CA ARG A 28 -13.31 -6.18 1.35
C ARG A 28 -12.68 -4.99 0.66
N ARG A 29 -13.49 -4.29 -0.10
CA ARG A 29 -13.06 -3.07 -0.80
C ARG A 29 -14.02 -1.93 -0.47
N PRO A 30 -13.90 -1.32 0.71
CA PRO A 30 -14.85 -0.29 1.14
C PRO A 30 -14.80 1.02 0.34
N GLY A 31 -13.74 1.23 -0.43
CA GLY A 31 -13.66 2.40 -1.31
C GLY A 31 -13.15 3.68 -0.67
N SER A 32 -12.97 3.71 0.65
CA SER A 32 -12.43 4.87 1.36
C SER A 32 -11.22 4.46 2.18
N ALA A 33 -10.06 5.01 1.85
CA ALA A 33 -8.82 4.75 2.60
C ALA A 33 -8.95 5.25 4.04
N ALA A 34 -9.50 6.45 4.22
CA ALA A 34 -9.67 7.02 5.54
C ALA A 34 -10.53 6.13 6.44
N LEU A 35 -11.67 5.66 5.94
CA LEU A 35 -12.53 4.75 6.70
C LEU A 35 -11.86 3.41 6.96
N SER A 36 -11.17 2.85 5.98
CA SER A 36 -10.47 1.57 6.14
C SER A 36 -9.43 1.65 7.24
N ILE A 37 -8.62 2.70 7.26
CA ILE A 37 -7.60 2.90 8.28
C ILE A 37 -8.24 3.10 9.66
N CYS A 38 -9.33 3.86 9.74
CA CYS A 38 -10.06 4.06 10.99
C CYS A 38 -10.70 2.76 11.49
N HIS A 39 -11.20 1.92 10.60
CA HIS A 39 -11.74 0.60 10.99
C HIS A 39 -10.65 -0.30 11.56
N VAL A 40 -9.44 -0.24 11.01
CA VAL A 40 -8.29 -0.95 11.59
C VAL A 40 -7.97 -0.40 12.97
N ALA A 41 -7.95 0.92 13.12
CA ALA A 41 -7.70 1.57 14.41
C ALA A 41 -8.73 1.17 15.47
N ALA A 42 -10.00 1.04 15.07
CA ALA A 42 -11.09 0.64 15.95
C ALA A 42 -11.12 -0.85 16.26
N GLY A 43 -10.30 -1.64 15.59
CA GLY A 43 -10.30 -3.09 15.78
C GLY A 43 -11.37 -3.83 15.01
N TRP A 44 -12.07 -3.16 14.10
CA TRP A 44 -13.12 -3.78 13.28
C TRP A 44 -12.56 -4.52 12.06
N MET A 45 -11.37 -4.18 11.65
CA MET A 45 -10.63 -4.84 10.57
C MET A 45 -9.22 -5.15 11.07
N ASP A 46 -8.65 -6.25 10.61
CA ASP A 46 -7.32 -6.66 11.03
C ASP A 46 -6.22 -5.85 10.35
N ALA A 47 -6.41 -5.56 9.09
CA ALA A 47 -5.45 -4.83 8.27
C ALA A 47 -6.16 -4.14 7.11
N ALA A 48 -5.51 -3.13 6.55
CA ALA A 48 -5.94 -2.48 5.32
C ALA A 48 -4.72 -2.17 4.45
N ALA A 49 -4.93 -2.11 3.16
CA ALA A 49 -3.88 -1.74 2.22
C ALA A 49 -4.48 -0.92 1.09
N GLY A 50 -3.71 0.01 0.54
CA GLY A 50 -4.12 0.84 -0.58
C GLY A 50 -2.96 1.13 -1.51
N PHE A 51 -3.26 1.28 -2.79
CA PHE A 51 -2.25 1.45 -3.83
C PHE A 51 -2.59 2.63 -4.75
N GLY A 52 -2.89 3.77 -4.18
CA GLY A 52 -3.21 4.96 -4.94
C GLY A 52 -4.04 5.96 -4.15
N VAL A 53 -3.58 6.29 -2.94
CA VAL A 53 -4.26 7.26 -2.09
C VAL A 53 -3.58 8.63 -2.19
N ASN A 54 -4.30 9.67 -1.78
CA ASN A 54 -3.78 11.03 -1.72
C ASN A 54 -3.53 11.43 -0.26
N ALA A 55 -2.64 12.39 -0.05
CA ALA A 55 -2.29 12.85 1.29
C ALA A 55 -3.51 13.25 2.12
N TRP A 56 -4.45 13.96 1.50
CA TRP A 56 -5.65 14.43 2.20
C TRP A 56 -6.60 13.30 2.60
N ASP A 57 -6.46 12.12 1.97
CA ASP A 57 -7.30 10.96 2.30
C ASP A 57 -6.83 10.27 3.58
N VAL A 58 -5.54 10.36 3.90
CA VAL A 58 -4.94 9.49 4.93
C VAL A 58 -4.30 10.22 6.09
N ALA A 59 -3.96 11.51 5.95
CA ALA A 59 -3.17 12.21 6.96
C ALA A 59 -3.77 12.13 8.38
N ALA A 60 -5.06 12.38 8.53
CA ALA A 60 -5.72 12.31 9.82
C ALA A 60 -5.86 10.87 10.33
N SER A 61 -6.19 9.95 9.44
CA SER A 61 -6.38 8.54 9.83
C SER A 61 -5.07 7.86 10.25
N ILE A 62 -3.93 8.28 9.71
CA ILE A 62 -2.62 7.79 10.17
C ILE A 62 -2.43 8.13 11.65
N LEU A 63 -2.75 9.36 12.03
CA LEU A 63 -2.65 9.78 13.43
C LEU A 63 -3.56 8.95 14.31
N ILE A 64 -4.81 8.77 13.90
CA ILE A 64 -5.79 7.97 14.64
C ILE A 64 -5.28 6.54 14.81
N LEU A 65 -4.77 5.93 13.75
CA LEU A 65 -4.23 4.57 13.80
C LEU A 65 -3.07 4.46 14.79
N ARG A 66 -2.13 5.38 14.73
CA ARG A 66 -0.97 5.38 15.64
C ARG A 66 -1.37 5.59 17.09
N GLN A 67 -2.33 6.45 17.34
CA GLN A 67 -2.85 6.67 18.69
C GLN A 67 -3.56 5.43 19.24
N ALA A 68 -4.13 4.61 18.37
CA ALA A 68 -4.76 3.35 18.74
C ALA A 68 -3.76 2.19 18.89
N GLY A 69 -2.47 2.43 18.72
CA GLY A 69 -1.42 1.42 18.85
C GLY A 69 -1.13 0.65 17.58
N GLY A 70 -1.78 0.98 16.47
CA GLY A 70 -1.53 0.35 15.19
C GLY A 70 -0.28 0.87 14.49
N SER A 71 0.06 0.26 13.38
CA SER A 71 1.21 0.66 12.56
C SER A 71 0.80 0.99 11.14
N TYR A 72 1.46 1.97 10.56
CA TYR A 72 1.24 2.42 9.20
C TYR A 72 2.55 2.29 8.42
N ARG A 73 2.51 1.52 7.33
CA ARG A 73 3.68 1.27 6.47
C ARG A 73 3.45 1.93 5.12
N PRO A 74 4.14 3.04 4.83
CA PRO A 74 3.97 3.72 3.54
C PRO A 74 4.66 2.95 2.41
N LEU A 75 4.10 3.08 1.21
CA LEU A 75 4.64 2.48 0.00
C LEU A 75 4.78 3.55 -1.08
N THR A 76 5.91 3.59 -1.73
CA THR A 76 6.24 4.65 -2.70
C THR A 76 5.58 4.46 -4.07
N LEU A 77 5.35 3.24 -4.49
CA LEU A 77 4.68 2.87 -5.74
C LEU A 77 5.26 3.56 -6.99
N GLY A 78 6.55 3.88 -6.97
CA GLY A 78 7.22 4.51 -8.10
C GLY A 78 6.88 5.99 -8.33
N LYS A 79 6.17 6.62 -7.38
CA LYS A 79 5.69 8.00 -7.56
C LYS A 79 6.37 9.03 -6.67
N VAL A 80 7.04 8.61 -5.63
CA VAL A 80 7.72 9.49 -4.68
C VAL A 80 9.05 8.88 -4.26
N ASP A 81 9.92 9.69 -3.69
CA ASP A 81 11.22 9.22 -3.20
C ASP A 81 11.07 8.36 -1.95
N ALA A 82 12.04 7.48 -1.73
CA ALA A 82 12.04 6.58 -0.59
C ALA A 82 11.99 7.30 0.77
N GLY A 83 12.48 8.54 0.82
CA GLY A 83 12.45 9.34 2.04
C GLY A 83 11.21 10.20 2.21
N ALA A 84 10.20 10.05 1.36
CA ALA A 84 8.98 10.85 1.44
C ALA A 84 8.22 10.59 2.74
N ARG A 85 7.50 11.60 3.21
CA ARG A 85 6.69 11.47 4.43
C ARG A 85 5.55 10.48 4.22
N ASP A 86 5.16 9.79 5.29
CA ASP A 86 4.14 8.73 5.25
C ASP A 86 2.88 9.16 4.51
N PHE A 87 2.34 10.31 4.86
CA PHE A 87 1.08 10.77 4.29
C PHE A 87 1.18 11.21 2.83
N THR A 88 2.39 11.42 2.32
CA THR A 88 2.61 11.77 0.91
C THR A 88 2.83 10.54 0.02
N CYS A 89 3.06 9.38 0.62
CA CYS A 89 3.22 8.15 -0.14
C CYS A 89 1.86 7.68 -0.68
N PRO A 90 1.79 7.27 -1.95
CA PRO A 90 0.51 6.89 -2.55
C PRO A 90 0.00 5.51 -2.11
N GLY A 91 0.84 4.70 -1.52
CA GLY A 91 0.45 3.38 -1.05
C GLY A 91 0.64 3.21 0.45
N TYR A 92 -0.04 2.23 1.02
CA TYR A 92 0.10 1.94 2.44
C TYR A 92 -0.32 0.51 2.79
N VAL A 93 0.18 0.06 3.95
CA VAL A 93 -0.38 -1.07 4.70
C VAL A 93 -0.62 -0.57 6.12
N ALA A 94 -1.85 -0.69 6.59
CA ALA A 94 -2.24 -0.34 7.95
C ALA A 94 -2.52 -1.62 8.73
N LEU A 95 -1.92 -1.75 9.91
CA LEU A 95 -2.06 -2.93 10.75
C LEU A 95 -2.58 -2.52 12.13
N GLY A 96 -3.46 -3.32 12.71
CA GLY A 96 -3.94 -3.11 14.06
C GLY A 96 -2.85 -3.37 15.11
N GLU A 97 -3.11 -2.99 16.34
CA GLU A 97 -2.16 -3.17 17.43
C GLU A 97 -1.77 -4.64 17.57
N GLY A 98 -0.46 -4.90 17.56
CA GLY A 98 0.07 -6.25 17.68
C GLY A 98 -0.11 -7.14 16.47
N ALA A 99 -0.71 -6.65 15.40
CA ALA A 99 -0.94 -7.43 14.20
C ALA A 99 0.33 -7.56 13.36
N ASP A 100 0.52 -8.74 12.79
CA ASP A 100 1.62 -9.00 11.88
C ASP A 100 1.13 -9.96 10.79
N TYR A 101 1.14 -9.48 9.56
CA TYR A 101 0.67 -10.24 8.41
C TYR A 101 1.75 -10.29 7.34
N PRO A 102 2.72 -11.22 7.46
CA PRO A 102 3.87 -11.28 6.52
C PRO A 102 3.46 -11.41 5.07
N THR A 103 2.43 -12.19 4.77
CA THR A 103 1.96 -12.35 3.38
C THR A 103 1.48 -11.03 2.80
N LEU A 104 0.69 -10.26 3.56
CA LEU A 104 0.21 -8.96 3.11
C LEU A 104 1.39 -8.01 2.87
N MET A 105 2.33 -7.95 3.79
CA MET A 105 3.52 -7.10 3.66
C MET A 105 4.37 -7.50 2.46
N ARG A 106 4.55 -8.79 2.24
CA ARG A 106 5.33 -9.27 1.09
C ARG A 106 4.67 -8.89 -0.23
N VAL A 107 3.37 -9.12 -0.35
CA VAL A 107 2.61 -8.76 -1.55
C VAL A 107 2.65 -7.25 -1.78
N ALA A 108 2.40 -6.46 -0.75
CA ALA A 108 2.40 -5.01 -0.86
C ALA A 108 3.77 -4.46 -1.27
N ARG A 109 4.84 -4.97 -0.67
CA ARG A 109 6.20 -4.57 -1.02
C ARG A 109 6.57 -4.98 -2.43
N ASP A 110 6.17 -6.17 -2.86
CA ASP A 110 6.40 -6.63 -4.22
C ASP A 110 5.75 -5.67 -5.23
N ILE A 111 4.52 -5.27 -4.99
CA ILE A 111 3.83 -4.31 -5.85
C ILE A 111 4.57 -2.97 -5.87
N SER A 112 4.93 -2.45 -4.71
CA SER A 112 5.62 -1.18 -4.61
C SER A 112 6.99 -1.21 -5.29
N ASP A 113 7.78 -2.24 -5.03
CA ASP A 113 9.12 -2.37 -5.59
C ASP A 113 9.08 -2.48 -7.11
N ARG A 114 8.11 -3.22 -7.65
CA ARG A 114 7.94 -3.33 -9.10
C ARG A 114 7.56 -2.00 -9.73
N ARG A 115 6.70 -1.25 -9.09
CA ARG A 115 6.30 0.08 -9.57
C ARG A 115 7.43 1.09 -9.40
N ASP A 116 8.22 1.00 -8.33
CA ASP A 116 9.42 1.83 -8.14
C ASP A 116 10.42 1.58 -9.26
N ALA A 117 10.67 0.33 -9.60
CA ALA A 117 11.59 -0.03 -10.66
C ALA A 117 11.09 0.46 -12.03
N ALA A 118 9.81 0.33 -12.30
CA ALA A 118 9.21 0.77 -13.55
C ALA A 118 9.11 2.29 -13.66
N GLY A 119 8.93 2.97 -12.52
CA GLY A 119 8.76 4.42 -12.48
C GLY A 119 10.05 5.22 -12.49
N ARG A 120 11.20 4.57 -12.25
CA ARG A 120 12.48 5.28 -12.24
C ARG A 120 12.86 5.70 -13.64
N PRO A 121 13.30 6.98 -13.82
CA PRO A 121 13.86 7.38 -15.08
C PRO A 121 15.06 6.50 -15.41
N LYS A 122 15.19 6.13 -16.65
CA LYS A 122 16.39 5.42 -17.08
C LYS A 122 17.54 6.40 -17.08
N LEU A 123 18.37 6.25 -16.11
CA LEU A 123 19.45 7.19 -15.93
C LEU A 123 20.41 7.24 -17.03
N SER A 124 20.28 6.32 -17.74
CA SER A 124 21.07 6.38 -18.77
C SER A 124 21.01 7.52 -19.51
N VAL A 125 20.55 7.85 -19.36
CA VAL A 125 20.66 8.64 -20.04
C VAL A 125 21.49 9.47 -19.91
N ALA A 126 21.89 9.10 -19.89
CA ALA A 126 22.31 9.67 -19.68
C ALA A 126 22.67 10.37 -19.78
N GLY A 127 22.71 10.33 -19.88
CA GLY A 127 22.89 10.85 -19.70
C GLY A 127 22.93 11.54 -19.50
N GLY A 128 22.77 11.54 -19.59
CA GLY A 128 22.68 12.08 -19.23
C GLY A 128 22.63 12.65 -18.71
N GLY A 129 22.49 12.58 -18.49
CA GLY A 129 22.28 13.01 -17.78
C GLY A 129 22.47 13.45 -17.42
N ALA A 130 22.75 13.30 -17.39
CA ALA A 130 22.89 13.65 -16.72
C ALA A 130 22.51 14.05 -16.30
#